data_48b8caffb745fae84acc2d35f753cee2
#
_entry.id   48b8caffb745fae84acc2d35f753cee2
#
_cell.length_a   1.000
_cell.length_b   1.000
_cell.length_c   1.000
_cell.angle_alpha   90.00
_cell.angle_beta   90.00
_cell.angle_gamma   90.00
#
_symmetry.space_group_name_H-M   'P 1'
#
loop_
_entity.id
_entity.type
_entity.pdbx_description
1 polymer ?
#
loop_
_entity_poly.entity_id
_entity_poly.type
_entity_poly.pdbx_seq_one_letter_code
_entity_poly.pdbx_strand_id
1 'polypeptide(L)'
;MSDILAAHGNFVRGGDGGVRAELGGADLSRADLGKANLMYADLQGANLEGANLREAKLGSADLSRANLKGADLRKADLTESQLNGADLTEAQAGGAEFFRASLAEAILRRGNFVAANFRDADVHGANFDGALLRTAILRETKLDGVDLSRAEGLDTALMPRGYSPAGAAKS
;
A
#
# COMPACT_ATOMS: atom_id res chain seq x y z
N MET A 1 0.54 -20.91 9.70
CA MET A 1 -0.17 -19.69 9.27
C MET A 1 -1.58 -19.60 9.87
N SER A 2 -2.46 -20.61 9.74
CA SER A 2 -3.83 -20.55 10.27
C SER A 2 -3.89 -20.22 11.76
N ASP A 3 -3.04 -20.82 12.59
CA ASP A 3 -3.03 -20.60 14.04
C ASP A 3 -2.56 -19.19 14.39
N ILE A 4 -1.58 -18.65 13.66
CA ILE A 4 -1.11 -17.27 13.81
C ILE A 4 -2.25 -16.30 13.48
N LEU A 5 -2.96 -16.51 12.37
CA LEU A 5 -4.09 -15.65 11.98
C LEU A 5 -5.26 -15.75 12.97
N ALA A 6 -5.53 -16.95 13.54
CA ALA A 6 -6.56 -17.13 14.54
C ALA A 6 -6.23 -16.38 15.84
N ALA A 7 -5.01 -16.54 16.37
CA ALA A 7 -4.53 -15.85 17.55
C ALA A 7 -4.51 -14.33 17.34
N HIS A 8 -4.06 -13.88 16.17
CA HIS A 8 -4.08 -12.47 15.80
C HIS A 8 -5.51 -11.91 15.68
N GLY A 9 -6.44 -12.69 15.12
CA GLY A 9 -7.84 -12.32 15.09
C GLY A 9 -8.43 -12.10 16.49
N ASN A 10 -8.00 -12.88 17.48
CA ASN A 10 -8.38 -12.67 18.90
C ASN A 10 -7.73 -11.39 19.44
N PHE A 11 -6.45 -11.14 19.15
CA PHE A 11 -5.75 -9.91 19.52
C PHE A 11 -6.53 -8.66 19.04
N VAL A 12 -6.87 -8.62 17.75
CA VAL A 12 -7.58 -7.47 17.16
C VAL A 12 -8.95 -7.24 17.79
N ARG A 13 -9.63 -8.30 18.26
CA ARG A 13 -10.92 -8.19 18.96
C ARG A 13 -10.79 -7.91 20.46
N GLY A 14 -9.59 -7.84 21.00
CA GLY A 14 -9.36 -7.70 22.44
C GLY A 14 -9.78 -8.92 23.25
N GLY A 15 -9.80 -10.11 22.62
CA GLY A 15 -10.17 -11.36 23.28
C GLY A 15 -9.01 -12.01 24.03
N ASP A 16 -9.33 -12.87 24.98
CA ASP A 16 -8.36 -13.62 25.76
C ASP A 16 -7.48 -14.51 24.87
N GLY A 17 -6.18 -14.57 25.17
CA GLY A 17 -5.21 -15.35 24.40
C GLY A 17 -4.89 -14.77 23.01
N GLY A 18 -5.30 -13.54 22.74
CA GLY A 18 -4.94 -12.82 21.51
C GLY A 18 -3.46 -12.50 21.47
N VAL A 19 -2.79 -12.83 20.37
CA VAL A 19 -1.36 -12.53 20.13
C VAL A 19 -1.23 -11.78 18.81
N ARG A 20 -0.55 -10.64 18.84
CA ARG A 20 -0.23 -9.88 17.62
C ARG A 20 0.58 -10.76 16.66
N ALA A 21 0.26 -10.73 15.37
CA ALA A 21 1.05 -11.45 14.38
C ALA A 21 2.42 -10.77 14.21
N GLU A 22 3.46 -11.45 14.63
CA GLU A 22 4.86 -11.07 14.44
C GLU A 22 5.40 -11.86 13.24
N LEU A 23 5.31 -11.25 12.05
CA LEU A 23 5.65 -11.85 10.76
C LEU A 23 6.82 -11.09 10.10
N GLY A 24 7.57 -10.31 10.88
CA GLY A 24 8.72 -9.56 10.41
C GLY A 24 9.75 -10.49 9.76
N GLY A 25 10.17 -10.17 8.53
CA GLY A 25 11.11 -10.97 7.75
C GLY A 25 10.60 -12.36 7.31
N ALA A 26 9.35 -12.70 7.57
CA ALA A 26 8.78 -14.00 7.16
C ALA A 26 8.71 -14.14 5.64
N ASP A 27 8.92 -15.36 5.13
CA ASP A 27 8.64 -15.69 3.74
C ASP A 27 7.15 -16.08 3.59
N LEU A 28 6.40 -15.16 3.04
CA LEU A 28 4.97 -15.25 2.72
C LEU A 28 4.73 -15.13 1.21
N SER A 29 5.78 -15.39 0.41
CA SER A 29 5.67 -15.32 -1.03
C SER A 29 4.58 -16.25 -1.54
N ARG A 30 3.73 -15.71 -2.42
CA ARG A 30 2.57 -16.41 -3.02
C ARG A 30 1.55 -16.97 -2.00
N ALA A 31 1.64 -16.56 -0.73
CA ALA A 31 0.67 -16.97 0.28
C ALA A 31 -0.74 -16.47 -0.05
N ASP A 32 -1.74 -17.27 0.27
CA ASP A 32 -3.13 -16.82 0.22
C ASP A 32 -3.51 -16.21 1.57
N LEU A 33 -3.55 -14.88 1.59
CA LEU A 33 -3.94 -14.04 2.71
C LEU A 33 -5.18 -13.20 2.36
N GLY A 34 -5.93 -13.64 1.34
CA GLY A 34 -7.15 -12.96 0.91
C GLY A 34 -8.14 -12.81 2.07
N LYS A 35 -8.62 -11.58 2.29
CA LYS A 35 -9.53 -11.21 3.39
C LYS A 35 -8.97 -11.44 4.79
N ALA A 36 -7.69 -11.78 4.94
CA ALA A 36 -7.08 -11.96 6.26
C ALA A 36 -7.17 -10.66 7.06
N ASN A 37 -7.42 -10.80 8.36
CA ASN A 37 -7.32 -9.67 9.28
C ASN A 37 -5.89 -9.61 9.83
N LEU A 38 -5.11 -8.65 9.34
CA LEU A 38 -3.72 -8.37 9.69
C LEU A 38 -3.56 -6.93 10.24
N MET A 39 -4.64 -6.36 10.77
CA MET A 39 -4.57 -5.03 11.40
C MET A 39 -3.56 -5.03 12.55
N TYR A 40 -2.68 -4.02 12.57
CA TYR A 40 -1.59 -3.90 13.56
C TYR A 40 -0.50 -4.99 13.45
N ALA A 41 -0.53 -5.91 12.50
CA ALA A 41 0.51 -6.95 12.37
C ALA A 41 1.89 -6.34 12.11
N ASP A 42 2.93 -7.00 12.59
CA ASP A 42 4.30 -6.74 12.17
C ASP A 42 4.61 -7.60 10.94
N LEU A 43 4.84 -6.93 9.80
CA LEU A 43 5.23 -7.51 8.52
C LEU A 43 6.50 -6.83 7.99
N GLN A 44 7.27 -6.17 8.88
CA GLN A 44 8.47 -5.43 8.49
C GLN A 44 9.46 -6.35 7.76
N GLY A 45 9.85 -5.96 6.54
CA GLY A 45 10.77 -6.74 5.73
C GLY A 45 10.26 -8.12 5.29
N ALA A 46 8.98 -8.44 5.50
CA ALA A 46 8.40 -9.71 5.04
C ALA A 46 8.45 -9.83 3.52
N ASN A 47 8.66 -11.04 3.03
CA ASN A 47 8.55 -11.35 1.61
C ASN A 47 7.10 -11.75 1.28
N LEU A 48 6.37 -10.84 0.64
CA LEU A 48 4.98 -11.00 0.18
C LEU A 48 4.89 -11.01 -1.35
N GLU A 49 5.99 -11.36 -2.04
CA GLU A 49 6.03 -11.40 -3.50
C GLU A 49 4.93 -12.31 -4.08
N GLY A 50 4.08 -11.74 -4.93
CA GLY A 50 2.98 -12.45 -5.56
C GLY A 50 1.92 -12.97 -4.59
N ALA A 51 1.91 -12.55 -3.31
CA ALA A 51 0.90 -12.96 -2.35
C ALA A 51 -0.49 -12.43 -2.74
N ASN A 52 -1.52 -13.23 -2.43
CA ASN A 52 -2.91 -12.78 -2.50
C ASN A 52 -3.27 -12.07 -1.18
N LEU A 53 -3.40 -10.74 -1.23
CA LEU A 53 -3.82 -9.87 -0.13
C LEU A 53 -5.14 -9.16 -0.47
N ARG A 54 -5.90 -9.71 -1.43
CA ARG A 54 -7.17 -9.12 -1.88
C ARG A 54 -8.14 -8.98 -0.71
N GLU A 55 -8.69 -7.76 -0.56
CA GLU A 55 -9.63 -7.44 0.51
C GLU A 55 -9.07 -7.69 1.94
N ALA A 56 -7.75 -7.90 2.08
CA ALA A 56 -7.12 -8.05 3.40
C ALA A 56 -7.22 -6.74 4.20
N LYS A 57 -7.33 -6.86 5.52
CA LYS A 57 -7.32 -5.74 6.45
C LYS A 57 -5.91 -5.59 7.01
N LEU A 58 -5.21 -4.55 6.57
CA LEU A 58 -3.83 -4.24 6.94
C LEU A 58 -3.72 -2.86 7.64
N GLY A 59 -4.86 -2.35 8.13
CA GLY A 59 -4.90 -1.06 8.81
C GLY A 59 -3.90 -1.01 9.96
N SER A 60 -3.10 0.06 10.03
CA SER A 60 -2.04 0.27 11.02
C SER A 60 -1.00 -0.87 11.11
N ALA A 61 -0.90 -1.75 10.12
CA ALA A 61 0.16 -2.76 10.05
C ALA A 61 1.51 -2.12 9.66
N ASP A 62 2.60 -2.70 10.10
CA ASP A 62 3.95 -2.33 9.68
C ASP A 62 4.43 -3.24 8.55
N LEU A 63 4.46 -2.71 7.33
CA LEU A 63 4.98 -3.34 6.11
C LEU A 63 6.27 -2.63 5.64
N SER A 64 6.94 -1.89 6.52
CA SER A 64 8.16 -1.17 6.16
C SER A 64 9.18 -2.13 5.55
N ARG A 65 9.74 -1.77 4.39
CA ARG A 65 10.71 -2.57 3.63
C ARG A 65 10.20 -3.96 3.21
N ALA A 66 8.91 -4.23 3.26
CA ALA A 66 8.35 -5.49 2.76
C ALA A 66 8.48 -5.59 1.24
N ASN A 67 8.68 -6.80 0.73
CA ASN A 67 8.64 -7.10 -0.69
C ASN A 67 7.21 -7.48 -1.09
N LEU A 68 6.50 -6.56 -1.76
CA LEU A 68 5.13 -6.72 -2.25
C LEU A 68 5.08 -6.80 -3.78
N LYS A 69 6.20 -7.16 -4.44
CA LYS A 69 6.26 -7.26 -5.90
C LYS A 69 5.18 -8.18 -6.45
N GLY A 70 4.39 -7.66 -7.39
CA GLY A 70 3.32 -8.42 -8.03
C GLY A 70 2.23 -8.92 -7.10
N ALA A 71 2.19 -8.49 -5.83
CA ALA A 71 1.13 -8.87 -4.89
C ALA A 71 -0.24 -8.37 -5.35
N ASP A 72 -1.29 -9.13 -5.06
CA ASP A 72 -2.68 -8.74 -5.28
C ASP A 72 -3.25 -8.06 -4.04
N LEU A 73 -3.23 -6.72 -4.05
CA LEU A 73 -3.74 -5.83 -3.00
C LEU A 73 -5.11 -5.24 -3.37
N ARG A 74 -5.81 -5.78 -4.37
CA ARG A 74 -7.09 -5.18 -4.81
C ARG A 74 -8.07 -5.09 -3.65
N LYS A 75 -8.57 -3.86 -3.41
CA LYS A 75 -9.50 -3.54 -2.33
C LYS A 75 -8.98 -3.86 -0.93
N ALA A 76 -7.67 -4.02 -0.75
CA ALA A 76 -7.07 -4.15 0.58
C ALA A 76 -7.19 -2.82 1.34
N ASP A 77 -7.38 -2.90 2.63
CA ASP A 77 -7.38 -1.75 3.54
C ASP A 77 -6.00 -1.61 4.19
N LEU A 78 -5.24 -0.60 3.74
CA LEU A 78 -3.93 -0.22 4.26
C LEU A 78 -3.98 1.15 4.98
N THR A 79 -5.16 1.51 5.48
CA THR A 79 -5.35 2.77 6.21
C THR A 79 -4.35 2.88 7.36
N GLU A 80 -3.63 4.02 7.43
CA GLU A 80 -2.64 4.32 8.49
C GLU A 80 -1.49 3.30 8.59
N SER A 81 -1.31 2.41 7.60
CA SER A 81 -0.20 1.45 7.59
C SER A 81 1.14 2.11 7.28
N GLN A 82 2.22 1.43 7.65
CA GLN A 82 3.59 1.84 7.34
C GLN A 82 4.13 0.98 6.20
N LEU A 83 4.49 1.61 5.07
CA LEU A 83 5.07 0.97 3.88
C LEU A 83 6.38 1.67 3.47
N ASN A 84 7.07 2.33 4.41
CA ASN A 84 8.29 3.06 4.09
C ASN A 84 9.35 2.14 3.49
N GLY A 85 9.83 2.48 2.29
CA GLY A 85 10.79 1.69 1.55
C GLY A 85 10.28 0.32 1.07
N ALA A 86 8.97 0.04 1.14
CA ALA A 86 8.38 -1.18 0.60
C ALA A 86 8.46 -1.21 -0.93
N ASP A 87 8.59 -2.41 -1.50
CA ASP A 87 8.62 -2.61 -2.95
C ASP A 87 7.28 -3.17 -3.45
N LEU A 88 6.47 -2.29 -4.05
CA LEU A 88 5.17 -2.59 -4.67
C LEU A 88 5.27 -2.64 -6.22
N THR A 89 6.46 -2.91 -6.75
CA THR A 89 6.65 -3.03 -8.20
C THR A 89 5.65 -4.03 -8.79
N GLU A 90 4.90 -3.61 -9.82
CA GLU A 90 3.89 -4.43 -10.50
C GLU A 90 2.74 -4.93 -9.61
N ALA A 91 2.59 -4.41 -8.39
CA ALA A 91 1.48 -4.78 -7.51
C ALA A 91 0.12 -4.42 -8.13
N GLN A 92 -0.89 -5.23 -7.87
CA GLN A 92 -2.27 -4.98 -8.27
C GLN A 92 -3.02 -4.41 -7.07
N ALA A 93 -3.15 -3.09 -6.99
CA ALA A 93 -3.74 -2.36 -5.86
C ALA A 93 -4.99 -1.54 -6.26
N GLY A 94 -5.71 -2.01 -7.29
CA GLY A 94 -6.93 -1.34 -7.74
C GLY A 94 -7.96 -1.22 -6.63
N GLY A 95 -8.39 0.01 -6.32
CA GLY A 95 -9.35 0.30 -5.26
C GLY A 95 -8.83 0.03 -3.84
N ALA A 96 -7.52 -0.10 -3.64
CA ALA A 96 -6.93 -0.24 -2.30
C ALA A 96 -6.97 1.09 -1.55
N GLU A 97 -7.12 1.02 -0.22
CA GLU A 97 -7.15 2.16 0.68
C GLU A 97 -5.77 2.39 1.30
N PHE A 98 -5.09 3.48 0.90
CA PHE A 98 -3.84 3.96 1.49
C PHE A 98 -4.06 5.27 2.27
N PHE A 99 -5.28 5.49 2.79
CA PHE A 99 -5.60 6.69 3.54
C PHE A 99 -4.66 6.85 4.74
N ARG A 100 -3.96 8.00 4.81
CA ARG A 100 -2.95 8.30 5.84
C ARG A 100 -1.81 7.29 5.96
N ALA A 101 -1.61 6.41 4.98
CA ALA A 101 -0.48 5.49 4.99
C ALA A 101 0.84 6.24 4.78
N SER A 102 1.91 5.69 5.33
CA SER A 102 3.27 6.18 5.12
C SER A 102 3.97 5.30 4.08
N LEU A 103 4.25 5.87 2.89
CA LEU A 103 4.92 5.20 1.77
C LEU A 103 6.22 5.94 1.39
N ALA A 104 6.86 6.62 2.35
CA ALA A 104 8.10 7.34 2.07
C ALA A 104 9.14 6.40 1.43
N GLU A 105 9.76 6.82 0.31
CA GLU A 105 10.75 6.05 -0.44
C GLU A 105 10.25 4.68 -0.96
N ALA A 106 8.94 4.43 -0.96
CA ALA A 106 8.37 3.20 -1.50
C ALA A 106 8.51 3.13 -3.04
N ILE A 107 8.58 1.92 -3.57
CA ILE A 107 8.70 1.67 -5.01
C ILE A 107 7.34 1.17 -5.53
N LEU A 108 6.63 2.03 -6.28
CA LEU A 108 5.30 1.73 -6.84
C LEU A 108 5.35 1.54 -8.37
N ARG A 109 6.53 1.26 -8.90
CA ARG A 109 6.77 1.20 -10.35
C ARG A 109 5.87 0.18 -11.03
N ARG A 110 5.26 0.60 -12.15
CA ARG A 110 4.39 -0.23 -13.01
C ARG A 110 3.23 -0.90 -12.26
N GLY A 111 2.95 -0.47 -11.03
CA GLY A 111 1.82 -0.96 -10.25
C GLY A 111 0.48 -0.44 -10.77
N ASN A 112 -0.57 -1.19 -10.57
CA ASN A 112 -1.93 -0.80 -10.91
C ASN A 112 -2.62 -0.24 -9.66
N PHE A 113 -2.75 1.08 -9.59
CA PHE A 113 -3.40 1.82 -8.52
C PHE A 113 -4.67 2.53 -9.00
N VAL A 114 -5.33 1.98 -10.01
CA VAL A 114 -6.61 2.52 -10.51
C VAL A 114 -7.63 2.61 -9.39
N ALA A 115 -8.22 3.78 -9.19
CA ALA A 115 -9.18 4.07 -8.11
C ALA A 115 -8.63 3.84 -6.68
N ALA A 116 -7.32 3.70 -6.49
CA ALA A 116 -6.72 3.63 -5.14
C ALA A 116 -6.83 4.98 -4.41
N ASN A 117 -6.99 4.93 -3.11
CA ASN A 117 -7.11 6.11 -2.26
C ASN A 117 -5.82 6.40 -1.51
N PHE A 118 -5.07 7.44 -1.93
CA PHE A 118 -3.86 7.93 -1.26
C PHE A 118 -4.11 9.23 -0.49
N ARG A 119 -5.36 9.57 -0.20
CA ARG A 119 -5.66 10.81 0.51
C ARG A 119 -4.91 10.88 1.83
N ASP A 120 -4.32 12.06 2.12
CA ASP A 120 -3.51 12.32 3.31
C ASP A 120 -2.28 11.38 3.46
N ALA A 121 -1.95 10.53 2.48
CA ALA A 121 -0.78 9.66 2.52
C ALA A 121 0.52 10.45 2.40
N ASP A 122 1.58 9.92 2.98
CA ASP A 122 2.95 10.40 2.80
C ASP A 122 3.67 9.52 1.79
N VAL A 123 3.88 10.04 0.57
CA VAL A 123 4.58 9.34 -0.50
C VAL A 123 5.92 10.02 -0.84
N HIS A 124 6.49 10.79 0.10
CA HIS A 124 7.75 11.50 -0.07
C HIS A 124 8.82 10.58 -0.68
N GLY A 125 9.44 11.02 -1.78
CA GLY A 125 10.49 10.27 -2.46
C GLY A 125 10.04 8.92 -3.07
N ALA A 126 8.75 8.60 -3.09
CA ALA A 126 8.26 7.37 -3.70
C ALA A 126 8.39 7.39 -5.21
N ASN A 127 8.60 6.21 -5.81
CA ASN A 127 8.79 6.04 -7.25
C ASN A 127 7.52 5.48 -7.91
N PHE A 128 6.82 6.30 -8.70
CA PHE A 128 5.61 5.95 -9.45
C PHE A 128 5.87 5.71 -10.96
N ASP A 129 7.10 5.46 -11.40
CA ASP A 129 7.42 5.24 -12.81
C ASP A 129 6.52 4.17 -13.45
N GLY A 130 5.73 4.58 -14.46
CA GLY A 130 4.82 3.68 -15.17
C GLY A 130 3.63 3.16 -14.33
N ALA A 131 3.39 3.73 -13.15
CA ALA A 131 2.23 3.38 -12.34
C ALA A 131 0.92 3.87 -12.99
N LEU A 132 -0.14 3.07 -12.90
CA LEU A 132 -1.47 3.42 -13.39
C LEU A 132 -2.28 4.09 -12.26
N LEU A 133 -2.60 5.38 -12.42
CA LEU A 133 -3.25 6.21 -11.40
C LEU A 133 -4.64 6.71 -11.85
N ARG A 134 -5.25 6.10 -12.87
CA ARG A 134 -6.59 6.51 -13.33
C ARG A 134 -7.58 6.51 -12.16
N THR A 135 -8.29 7.61 -12.00
CA THR A 135 -9.29 7.83 -10.93
C THR A 135 -8.74 7.64 -9.50
N ALA A 136 -7.42 7.54 -9.31
CA ALA A 136 -6.83 7.51 -7.98
C ALA A 136 -7.08 8.84 -7.24
N ILE A 137 -7.19 8.77 -5.92
CA ILE A 137 -7.40 9.94 -5.06
C ILE A 137 -6.06 10.29 -4.40
N LEU A 138 -5.44 11.41 -4.85
CA LEU A 138 -4.20 11.95 -4.30
C LEU A 138 -4.43 13.30 -3.58
N ARG A 139 -5.67 13.59 -3.19
CA ARG A 139 -5.99 14.81 -2.45
C ARG A 139 -5.24 14.82 -1.11
N GLU A 140 -4.63 15.96 -0.77
CA GLU A 140 -3.87 16.17 0.46
C GLU A 140 -2.66 15.20 0.61
N THR A 141 -2.30 14.47 -0.46
CA THR A 141 -1.11 13.60 -0.47
C THR A 141 0.15 14.46 -0.51
N LYS A 142 1.15 14.11 0.30
CA LYS A 142 2.45 14.76 0.29
C LYS A 142 3.29 14.25 -0.88
N LEU A 143 3.40 15.04 -1.94
CA LEU A 143 4.10 14.70 -3.18
C LEU A 143 5.51 15.31 -3.26
N ASP A 144 6.11 15.69 -2.13
CA ASP A 144 7.45 16.29 -2.10
C ASP A 144 8.50 15.32 -2.65
N GLY A 145 9.25 15.75 -3.65
CA GLY A 145 10.26 14.94 -4.30
C GLY A 145 9.72 13.78 -5.16
N VAL A 146 8.41 13.74 -5.45
CA VAL A 146 7.81 12.71 -6.31
C VAL A 146 7.72 13.19 -7.75
N ASP A 147 8.31 12.41 -8.67
CA ASP A 147 8.15 12.61 -10.10
C ASP A 147 7.02 11.72 -10.64
N LEU A 148 5.92 12.35 -11.05
CA LEU A 148 4.77 11.66 -11.66
C LEU A 148 4.77 11.77 -13.20
N SER A 149 5.82 12.32 -13.83
CA SER A 149 5.85 12.57 -15.29
C SER A 149 5.70 11.29 -16.12
N ARG A 150 6.03 10.13 -15.55
CA ARG A 150 5.96 8.82 -16.21
C ARG A 150 4.82 7.96 -15.69
N ALA A 151 4.02 8.47 -14.76
CA ALA A 151 2.78 7.81 -14.32
C ALA A 151 1.65 8.03 -15.33
N GLU A 152 0.74 7.08 -15.43
CA GLU A 152 -0.37 7.10 -16.37
C GLU A 152 -1.71 7.40 -15.71
N GLY A 153 -2.61 8.09 -16.42
CA GLY A 153 -3.98 8.33 -15.98
C GLY A 153 -4.13 9.49 -15.00
N LEU A 154 -3.15 10.41 -14.95
CA LEU A 154 -3.20 11.61 -14.10
C LEU A 154 -4.31 12.58 -14.51
N ASP A 155 -4.77 12.53 -15.76
CA ASP A 155 -5.86 13.32 -16.30
C ASP A 155 -7.21 13.06 -15.61
N THR A 156 -7.37 11.88 -15.02
CA THR A 156 -8.57 11.47 -14.29
C THR A 156 -8.35 11.34 -12.78
N ALA A 157 -7.11 11.41 -12.32
CA ALA A 157 -6.77 11.35 -10.89
C ALA A 157 -7.21 12.63 -10.15
N LEU A 158 -7.60 12.47 -8.89
CA LEU A 158 -7.94 13.62 -8.04
C LEU A 158 -6.69 14.12 -7.31
N MET A 159 -5.99 15.07 -7.94
CA MET A 159 -4.71 15.61 -7.48
C MET A 159 -4.84 16.57 -6.29
N PRO A 160 -3.75 16.80 -5.52
CA PRO A 160 -3.72 17.84 -4.50
C PRO A 160 -3.98 19.24 -5.07
N ARG A 161 -4.49 20.14 -4.24
CA ARG A 161 -4.71 21.54 -4.65
C ARG A 161 -3.39 22.19 -5.07
N GLY A 162 -3.38 22.81 -6.24
CA GLY A 162 -2.20 23.51 -6.76
C GLY A 162 -1.15 22.60 -7.39
N TYR A 163 -1.38 21.29 -7.46
CA TYR A 163 -0.52 20.39 -8.22
C TYR A 163 -0.55 20.81 -9.70
N SER A 164 0.64 20.97 -10.26
CA SER A 164 0.84 21.16 -11.70
C SER A 164 1.90 20.14 -12.13
N PRO A 165 1.61 19.25 -13.09
CA PRO A 165 2.61 18.32 -13.57
C PRO A 165 3.83 19.10 -14.09
N ALA A 166 5.02 18.66 -13.73
CA ALA A 166 6.27 19.21 -14.25
C ALA A 166 6.24 19.12 -15.78
N GLY A 167 6.19 20.27 -16.47
CA GLY A 167 6.12 20.35 -17.93
C GLY A 167 4.79 20.85 -18.50
N ALA A 168 3.75 21.08 -17.69
CA ALA A 168 2.61 21.86 -18.15
C ALA A 168 3.01 23.32 -18.27
N ALA A 169 3.45 23.73 -19.46
CA ALA A 169 3.69 25.13 -19.76
C ALA A 169 2.42 25.91 -19.48
N LYS A 170 2.54 27.03 -18.71
CA LYS A 170 1.46 28.00 -18.57
C LYS A 170 1.12 28.50 -19.96
N SER A 171 0.03 28.04 -20.54
CA SER A 171 -0.60 28.62 -21.71
C SER A 171 -1.36 29.89 -21.32
#